data_e14f5419832df3c9911bf4fdb55b1b90
#
_entry.id   e14f5419832df3c9911bf4fdb55b1b90
#
_cell.length_a   1.000
_cell.length_b   1.000
_cell.length_c   1.000
_cell.angle_alpha   90.00
_cell.angle_beta   90.00
_cell.angle_gamma   90.00
#
_symmetry.space_group_name_H-M   'P 1'
#
loop_
_entity.id
_entity.type
_entity.pdbx_description
1 polymer ?
#
loop_
_entity_poly.entity_id
_entity_poly.type
_entity_poly.pdbx_seq_one_letter_code
_entity_poly.pdbx_strand_id
1 'polypeptide(L)'
;MKRFLTFSSALFAACLMTTQLLGQCTADFDFGDASLGVSPNPELGEQFEPGVVGQSYEDILHILLPQLVLEIDPTLPFFPTTPLDSASLSSVVLVDLNDTLSTTTLEAVGLQVICNNNGDSGNPCSFLGGNQYCASLTGTPSVQGSYRVDI
;
A
#
# COMPACT_ATOMS: atom_id res chain seq x y z
N MET A 1 -67.84 25.16 -12.02
CA MET A 1 -66.87 24.63 -11.01
C MET A 1 -65.66 24.07 -11.73
N LYS A 2 -64.55 24.83 -11.76
CA LYS A 2 -63.27 24.40 -12.40
C LYS A 2 -62.36 23.92 -11.29
N ARG A 3 -62.02 22.62 -11.30
CA ARG A 3 -61.04 22.04 -10.38
C ARG A 3 -59.61 22.18 -11.01
N PHE A 4 -58.74 22.93 -10.37
CA PHE A 4 -57.34 22.98 -10.70
C PHE A 4 -56.63 21.79 -10.02
N LEU A 5 -56.04 20.91 -10.83
CA LEU A 5 -55.08 19.90 -10.37
C LEU A 5 -53.68 20.54 -10.30
N THR A 6 -53.18 20.73 -9.11
CA THR A 6 -51.78 21.10 -8.89
C THR A 6 -50.92 19.83 -8.90
N PHE A 7 -50.10 19.66 -9.95
CA PHE A 7 -49.05 18.65 -9.99
C PHE A 7 -47.86 19.16 -9.16
N SER A 8 -47.69 18.53 -8.01
CA SER A 8 -46.48 18.73 -7.18
C SER A 8 -45.34 17.89 -7.77
N SER A 9 -44.43 18.55 -8.45
CA SER A 9 -43.22 17.92 -9.00
C SER A 9 -42.18 17.75 -7.87
N ALA A 10 -42.15 16.59 -7.23
CA ALA A 10 -41.11 16.24 -6.28
C ALA A 10 -39.81 15.96 -7.06
N LEU A 11 -38.94 16.96 -7.09
CA LEU A 11 -37.60 16.83 -7.64
C LEU A 11 -36.77 16.00 -6.66
N PHE A 12 -36.64 14.70 -6.94
CA PHE A 12 -35.79 13.81 -6.20
C PHE A 12 -34.30 14.11 -6.62
N ALA A 13 -33.66 14.97 -5.88
CA ALA A 13 -32.20 15.19 -6.02
C ALA A 13 -31.51 13.94 -5.51
N ALA A 14 -31.24 12.98 -6.39
CA ALA A 14 -30.37 11.86 -6.11
C ALA A 14 -28.93 12.42 -5.97
N CYS A 15 -28.52 12.65 -4.73
CA CYS A 15 -27.13 12.94 -4.38
C CYS A 15 -26.32 11.67 -4.68
N LEU A 16 -25.74 11.60 -5.86
CA LEU A 16 -24.76 10.59 -6.23
C LEU A 16 -23.52 10.88 -5.39
N MET A 17 -23.45 10.30 -4.19
CA MET A 17 -22.20 10.15 -3.47
C MET A 17 -21.35 9.18 -4.28
N THR A 18 -20.49 9.71 -5.13
CA THR A 18 -19.37 8.96 -5.67
C THR A 18 -18.44 8.68 -4.50
N THR A 19 -18.64 7.55 -3.83
CA THR A 19 -17.59 6.93 -3.02
C THR A 19 -16.47 6.66 -4.01
N GLN A 20 -15.39 7.41 -3.92
CA GLN A 20 -14.15 7.00 -4.53
C GLN A 20 -13.79 5.69 -3.84
N LEU A 21 -14.06 4.57 -4.49
CA LEU A 21 -13.37 3.33 -4.20
C LEU A 21 -11.91 3.65 -4.52
N LEU A 22 -11.14 3.97 -3.49
CA LEU A 22 -9.69 3.88 -3.56
C LEU A 22 -9.46 2.42 -3.96
N GLY A 23 -9.02 2.21 -5.20
CA GLY A 23 -8.80 0.87 -5.73
C GLY A 23 -7.80 0.19 -4.81
N GLN A 24 -8.23 -0.90 -4.17
CA GLN A 24 -7.29 -1.73 -3.44
C GLN A 24 -6.32 -2.29 -4.47
N CYS A 25 -5.03 -2.21 -4.19
CA CYS A 25 -4.03 -2.84 -5.04
C CYS A 25 -4.29 -4.33 -5.21
N THR A 26 -3.82 -4.90 -6.29
CA THR A 26 -3.90 -6.34 -6.57
C THR A 26 -2.52 -6.96 -6.38
N ALA A 27 -2.45 -8.09 -5.69
CA ALA A 27 -1.22 -8.84 -5.48
C ALA A 27 -0.96 -9.76 -6.69
N ASP A 28 -0.54 -9.19 -7.82
CA ASP A 28 -0.41 -9.87 -9.11
C ASP A 28 0.99 -9.74 -9.74
N PHE A 29 1.99 -9.31 -8.96
CA PHE A 29 3.37 -9.21 -9.43
C PHE A 29 4.00 -10.60 -9.61
N ASP A 30 4.73 -10.79 -10.70
CA ASP A 30 5.43 -12.06 -10.98
C ASP A 30 6.82 -12.05 -10.31
N PHE A 31 6.93 -12.70 -9.16
CA PHE A 31 8.20 -12.90 -8.46
C PHE A 31 9.04 -14.08 -9.01
N GLY A 32 8.58 -14.77 -10.07
CA GLY A 32 9.23 -15.95 -10.61
C GLY A 32 9.33 -17.07 -9.59
N ASP A 33 10.53 -17.63 -9.41
CA ASP A 33 10.80 -18.75 -8.48
C ASP A 33 11.19 -18.27 -7.05
N ALA A 34 11.08 -16.97 -6.76
CA ALA A 34 11.41 -16.45 -5.43
C ALA A 34 10.41 -16.95 -4.38
N SER A 35 10.90 -17.28 -3.18
CA SER A 35 10.05 -17.62 -2.02
C SER A 35 9.72 -16.42 -1.17
N LEU A 36 10.48 -15.32 -1.30
CA LEU A 36 10.25 -14.05 -0.63
C LEU A 36 10.68 -12.89 -1.54
N GLY A 37 10.09 -11.71 -1.37
CA GLY A 37 10.48 -10.55 -2.13
C GLY A 37 9.59 -9.33 -1.93
N VAL A 38 10.10 -8.21 -2.41
CA VAL A 38 9.36 -6.96 -2.55
C VAL A 38 9.60 -6.40 -3.96
N SER A 39 8.60 -5.71 -4.50
CA SER A 39 8.74 -4.93 -5.74
C SER A 39 7.96 -3.62 -5.57
N PRO A 40 8.56 -2.44 -5.85
CA PRO A 40 9.91 -2.27 -6.42
C PRO A 40 11.02 -2.64 -5.44
N ASN A 41 12.07 -3.30 -5.97
CA ASN A 41 13.26 -3.70 -5.23
C ASN A 41 14.48 -2.92 -5.74
N PRO A 42 15.08 -2.03 -4.94
CA PRO A 42 16.22 -1.22 -5.36
C PRO A 42 17.48 -2.04 -5.67
N GLU A 43 17.63 -3.25 -5.09
CA GLU A 43 18.76 -4.14 -5.39
C GLU A 43 18.69 -4.70 -6.82
N LEU A 44 17.47 -4.79 -7.38
CA LEU A 44 17.21 -5.18 -8.76
C LEU A 44 17.14 -3.95 -9.70
N GLY A 45 17.36 -2.74 -9.19
CA GLY A 45 17.29 -1.50 -9.95
C GLY A 45 15.85 -1.00 -10.17
N GLU A 46 14.88 -1.57 -9.47
CA GLU A 46 13.50 -1.11 -9.49
C GLU A 46 13.32 0.10 -8.56
N GLN A 47 12.37 0.96 -8.89
CA GLN A 47 12.02 2.11 -8.06
C GLN A 47 10.57 2.50 -8.30
N PHE A 48 9.99 3.18 -7.33
CA PHE A 48 8.69 3.80 -7.49
C PHE A 48 8.70 4.85 -8.59
N GLU A 49 7.57 5.02 -9.28
CA GLU A 49 7.42 6.07 -10.29
C GLU A 49 7.56 7.46 -9.65
N PRO A 50 8.19 8.42 -10.34
CA PRO A 50 8.36 9.77 -9.80
C PRO A 50 7.01 10.48 -9.61
N GLY A 51 6.74 10.94 -8.38
CA GLY A 51 5.59 11.78 -8.08
C GLY A 51 5.80 13.25 -8.46
N VAL A 52 4.71 13.97 -8.73
CA VAL A 52 4.72 15.41 -9.00
C VAL A 52 4.06 16.16 -7.85
N VAL A 53 4.75 17.15 -7.28
CA VAL A 53 4.22 17.96 -6.18
C VAL A 53 2.89 18.60 -6.57
N GLY A 54 1.89 18.46 -5.71
CA GLY A 54 0.55 19.00 -5.91
C GLY A 54 -0.36 18.18 -6.84
N GLN A 55 0.11 17.04 -7.37
CA GLN A 55 -0.71 16.12 -8.17
C GLN A 55 -1.01 14.83 -7.40
N SER A 56 -2.12 14.19 -7.73
CA SER A 56 -2.44 12.87 -7.18
C SER A 56 -1.36 11.87 -7.58
N TYR A 57 -0.91 11.09 -6.62
CA TYR A 57 0.10 10.05 -6.77
C TYR A 57 -0.44 8.72 -6.26
N GLU A 58 -0.15 7.66 -6.98
CA GLU A 58 -0.42 6.28 -6.58
C GLU A 58 0.62 5.37 -7.21
N ASP A 59 1.20 4.51 -6.38
CA ASP A 59 2.09 3.43 -6.81
C ASP A 59 1.92 2.23 -5.89
N ILE A 60 2.41 1.07 -6.29
CA ILE A 60 2.13 -0.19 -5.61
C ILE A 60 3.43 -0.83 -5.13
N LEU A 61 3.46 -1.18 -3.84
CA LEU A 61 4.44 -2.09 -3.26
C LEU A 61 3.85 -3.50 -3.26
N HIS A 62 4.48 -4.42 -3.97
CA HIS A 62 4.16 -5.84 -3.92
C HIS A 62 5.04 -6.54 -2.89
N ILE A 63 4.47 -7.48 -2.16
CA ILE A 63 5.12 -8.16 -1.04
C ILE A 63 4.86 -9.66 -1.19
N LEU A 64 5.91 -10.46 -1.25
CA LEU A 64 5.84 -11.91 -1.18
C LEU A 64 6.47 -12.37 0.14
N LEU A 65 5.70 -13.02 0.97
CA LEU A 65 6.19 -13.60 2.24
C LEU A 65 6.49 -15.09 2.08
N PRO A 66 7.60 -15.56 2.67
CA PRO A 66 7.97 -16.97 2.61
C PRO A 66 7.07 -17.80 3.53
N GLN A 67 7.07 -19.12 3.32
CA GLN A 67 6.35 -20.05 4.18
C GLN A 67 7.06 -20.30 5.52
N LEU A 68 8.39 -20.22 5.52
CA LEU A 68 9.21 -20.61 6.67
C LEU A 68 10.02 -19.41 7.19
N VAL A 69 10.17 -19.35 8.51
CA VAL A 69 10.92 -18.26 9.18
C VAL A 69 12.38 -18.21 8.71
N LEU A 70 13.03 -19.36 8.51
CA LEU A 70 14.44 -19.41 8.08
C LEU A 70 14.69 -19.00 6.62
N GLU A 71 13.64 -18.81 5.81
CA GLU A 71 13.75 -18.21 4.48
C GLU A 71 13.97 -16.68 4.56
N ILE A 72 13.57 -16.05 5.67
CA ILE A 72 13.84 -14.63 5.94
C ILE A 72 15.27 -14.46 6.43
N ASP A 73 15.63 -15.22 7.48
CA ASP A 73 16.96 -15.16 8.09
C ASP A 73 17.37 -16.56 8.58
N PRO A 74 18.31 -17.20 7.87
CA PRO A 74 18.77 -18.56 8.21
C PRO A 74 19.57 -18.63 9.51
N THR A 75 19.92 -17.48 10.12
CA THR A 75 20.68 -17.43 11.38
C THR A 75 19.78 -17.49 12.63
N LEU A 76 18.49 -17.36 12.46
CA LEU A 76 17.55 -17.41 13.56
C LEU A 76 17.50 -18.80 14.22
N PRO A 77 17.35 -18.87 15.56
CA PRO A 77 17.40 -20.13 16.31
C PRO A 77 16.06 -20.91 16.24
N PHE A 78 15.51 -21.06 15.05
CA PHE A 78 14.29 -21.80 14.80
C PHE A 78 14.58 -23.15 14.10
N PHE A 79 13.63 -24.08 14.19
CA PHE A 79 13.70 -25.31 13.42
C PHE A 79 13.50 -25.01 11.94
N PRO A 80 14.14 -25.77 11.01
CA PRO A 80 14.00 -25.55 9.58
C PRO A 80 12.57 -25.58 9.03
N THR A 81 11.66 -26.22 9.75
CA THR A 81 10.25 -26.34 9.37
C THR A 81 9.34 -25.40 10.14
N THR A 82 9.89 -24.41 10.87
CA THR A 82 9.06 -23.44 11.60
C THR A 82 8.33 -22.55 10.61
N PRO A 83 6.99 -22.58 10.56
CA PRO A 83 6.23 -21.73 9.65
C PRO A 83 6.32 -20.26 10.05
N LEU A 84 6.30 -19.39 9.08
CA LEU A 84 6.04 -17.97 9.28
C LEU A 84 4.54 -17.78 9.44
N ASP A 85 4.09 -17.45 10.64
CA ASP A 85 2.67 -17.23 10.89
C ASP A 85 2.20 -15.94 10.19
N SER A 86 2.83 -14.81 10.53
CA SER A 86 2.54 -13.53 9.89
C SER A 86 3.70 -12.54 10.03
N ALA A 87 3.71 -11.55 9.15
CA ALA A 87 4.52 -10.34 9.28
C ALA A 87 3.60 -9.10 9.23
N SER A 88 4.00 -8.03 9.91
CA SER A 88 3.22 -6.79 9.92
C SER A 88 4.07 -5.62 9.48
N LEU A 89 3.55 -4.83 8.55
CA LEU A 89 4.10 -3.52 8.23
C LEU A 89 3.73 -2.56 9.36
N SER A 90 4.69 -2.22 10.21
CA SER A 90 4.45 -1.43 11.42
C SER A 90 4.81 0.04 11.26
N SER A 91 5.76 0.35 10.38
CA SER A 91 6.17 1.72 10.09
C SER A 91 6.78 1.81 8.70
N VAL A 92 6.62 2.99 8.09
CA VAL A 92 7.30 3.35 6.84
C VAL A 92 7.98 4.69 7.08
N VAL A 93 9.26 4.76 6.80
CA VAL A 93 10.10 5.95 7.00
C VAL A 93 10.73 6.33 5.68
N LEU A 94 10.78 7.62 5.40
CA LEU A 94 11.50 8.18 4.26
C LEU A 94 12.88 8.68 4.72
N VAL A 95 13.93 8.20 4.07
CA VAL A 95 15.31 8.67 4.27
C VAL A 95 15.68 9.57 3.10
N ASP A 96 16.07 10.83 3.39
CA ASP A 96 16.49 11.77 2.35
C ASP A 96 17.80 11.28 1.73
N LEU A 97 17.83 11.09 0.40
CA LEU A 97 19.04 10.64 -0.30
C LEU A 97 20.13 11.71 -0.37
N ASN A 98 19.81 12.99 -0.13
CA ASN A 98 20.80 14.07 -0.05
C ASN A 98 21.37 14.24 1.35
N ASP A 99 20.65 13.77 2.39
CA ASP A 99 21.08 13.75 3.79
C ASP A 99 20.56 12.48 4.46
N THR A 100 21.30 11.39 4.36
CA THR A 100 20.92 10.06 4.85
C THR A 100 20.77 9.97 6.37
N LEU A 101 21.12 10.99 7.13
CA LEU A 101 20.82 11.12 8.56
C LEU A 101 19.45 11.75 8.81
N SER A 102 18.86 12.38 7.80
CA SER A 102 17.55 13.00 7.88
C SER A 102 16.46 12.00 7.47
N THR A 103 15.50 11.81 8.37
CA THR A 103 14.34 10.97 8.14
C THR A 103 13.05 11.76 8.31
N THR A 104 12.01 11.36 7.56
CA THR A 104 10.69 11.97 7.67
C THR A 104 9.61 10.90 7.50
N THR A 105 8.37 11.23 7.83
CA THR A 105 7.24 10.32 7.62
C THR A 105 6.59 10.56 6.27
N LEU A 106 5.84 9.58 5.78
CA LEU A 106 5.05 9.72 4.55
C LEU A 106 4.06 10.88 4.63
N GLU A 107 3.38 11.03 5.77
CA GLU A 107 2.38 12.08 5.98
C GLU A 107 2.99 13.48 5.90
N ALA A 108 4.23 13.65 6.38
CA ALA A 108 4.93 14.92 6.31
C ALA A 108 5.20 15.39 4.87
N VAL A 109 5.28 14.45 3.93
CA VAL A 109 5.44 14.74 2.49
C VAL A 109 4.12 14.61 1.70
N GLY A 110 2.99 14.39 2.39
CA GLY A 110 1.66 14.31 1.77
C GLY A 110 1.31 12.94 1.21
N LEU A 111 1.97 11.87 1.66
CA LEU A 111 1.75 10.49 1.24
C LEU A 111 1.25 9.62 2.41
N GLN A 112 0.69 8.48 2.07
CA GLN A 112 0.30 7.42 3.02
C GLN A 112 0.41 6.05 2.38
N VAL A 113 0.47 5.00 3.20
CA VAL A 113 0.39 3.61 2.78
C VAL A 113 -1.00 3.05 3.11
N ILE A 114 -1.59 2.36 2.14
CA ILE A 114 -2.84 1.61 2.31
C ILE A 114 -2.54 0.16 1.98
N CYS A 115 -2.52 -0.68 3.01
CA CYS A 115 -2.25 -2.11 2.85
C CYS A 115 -3.50 -2.86 2.36
N ASN A 116 -3.26 -3.92 1.58
CA ASN A 116 -4.27 -4.89 1.22
C ASN A 116 -3.75 -6.30 1.54
N ASN A 117 -4.33 -6.93 2.56
CA ASN A 117 -4.06 -8.31 2.94
C ASN A 117 -5.14 -9.28 2.47
N ASN A 118 -5.90 -8.94 1.44
CA ASN A 118 -6.99 -9.74 0.87
C ASN A 118 -8.10 -10.12 1.87
N GLY A 119 -8.12 -9.49 3.06
CA GLY A 119 -9.06 -9.82 4.15
C GLY A 119 -8.61 -10.98 5.05
N ASP A 120 -7.35 -11.43 4.93
CA ASP A 120 -6.81 -12.57 5.67
C ASP A 120 -6.65 -12.29 7.17
N SER A 121 -6.63 -11.03 7.58
CA SER A 121 -6.61 -10.64 9.00
C SER A 121 -7.39 -9.35 9.25
N GLY A 122 -7.76 -9.10 10.51
CA GLY A 122 -8.44 -7.88 10.93
C GLY A 122 -7.55 -6.62 10.88
N ASN A 123 -6.23 -6.77 10.81
CA ASN A 123 -5.28 -5.69 10.56
C ASN A 123 -4.88 -5.72 9.08
N PRO A 124 -5.25 -4.71 8.26
CA PRO A 124 -4.96 -4.71 6.83
C PRO A 124 -3.46 -4.81 6.49
N CYS A 125 -2.59 -4.33 7.39
CA CYS A 125 -1.14 -4.38 7.24
C CYS A 125 -0.50 -5.61 7.93
N SER A 126 -1.26 -6.65 8.24
CA SER A 126 -0.75 -7.93 8.72
C SER A 126 -0.95 -8.99 7.63
N PHE A 127 0.14 -9.60 7.22
CA PHE A 127 0.27 -10.49 6.06
C PHE A 127 0.65 -11.88 6.52
N LEU A 128 -0.04 -12.92 6.08
CA LEU A 128 0.25 -14.32 6.42
C LEU A 128 1.45 -14.85 5.63
N GLY A 129 2.22 -15.74 6.23
CA GLY A 129 3.34 -16.41 5.55
C GLY A 129 2.88 -17.24 4.35
N GLY A 130 3.75 -17.35 3.32
CA GLY A 130 3.50 -18.13 2.11
C GLY A 130 2.55 -17.49 1.10
N ASN A 131 2.22 -16.21 1.24
CA ASN A 131 1.27 -15.52 0.37
C ASN A 131 1.86 -14.22 -0.19
N GLN A 132 1.26 -13.77 -1.28
CA GLN A 132 1.57 -12.48 -1.89
C GLN A 132 0.51 -11.44 -1.52
N TYR A 133 0.97 -10.24 -1.23
CA TYR A 133 0.15 -9.10 -0.84
C TYR A 133 0.60 -7.83 -1.57
N CYS A 134 -0.11 -6.74 -1.33
CA CYS A 134 0.30 -5.43 -1.82
C CYS A 134 -0.06 -4.31 -0.85
N ALA A 135 0.60 -3.18 -1.03
CA ALA A 135 0.25 -1.93 -0.39
C ALA A 135 0.32 -0.78 -1.41
N SER A 136 -0.68 0.09 -1.43
CA SER A 136 -0.64 1.31 -2.24
C SER A 136 0.08 2.42 -1.48
N LEU A 137 1.07 3.03 -2.12
CA LEU A 137 1.67 4.29 -1.71
C LEU A 137 0.91 5.40 -2.44
N THR A 138 0.10 6.18 -1.71
CA THR A 138 -0.85 7.11 -2.33
C THR A 138 -0.88 8.45 -1.61
N GLY A 139 -1.35 9.49 -2.30
CA GLY A 139 -1.54 10.83 -1.72
C GLY A 139 -1.34 11.95 -2.73
N THR A 140 -0.97 13.11 -2.22
CA THR A 140 -0.58 14.27 -3.02
C THR A 140 0.73 14.79 -2.48
N PRO A 141 1.87 14.50 -3.12
CA PRO A 141 3.17 14.97 -2.65
C PRO A 141 3.17 16.48 -2.42
N SER A 142 3.59 16.92 -1.26
CA SER A 142 3.63 18.33 -0.86
C SER A 142 5.04 18.92 -0.82
N VAL A 143 6.05 18.04 -0.83
CA VAL A 143 7.46 18.41 -0.72
C VAL A 143 8.24 17.77 -1.85
N GLN A 144 9.15 18.55 -2.45
CA GLN A 144 10.12 18.01 -3.42
C GLN A 144 11.30 17.38 -2.70
N GLY A 145 11.72 16.21 -3.15
CA GLY A 145 12.87 15.48 -2.60
C GLY A 145 13.09 14.16 -3.31
N SER A 146 14.21 13.53 -2.99
CA SER A 146 14.52 12.15 -3.39
C SER A 146 14.70 11.33 -2.14
N TYR A 147 13.87 10.32 -1.97
CA TYR A 147 13.79 9.56 -0.73
C TYR A 147 13.95 8.05 -0.99
N ARG A 148 14.61 7.37 -0.05
CA ARG A 148 14.50 5.92 0.09
C ARG A 148 13.34 5.61 1.04
N VAL A 149 12.55 4.62 0.70
CA VAL A 149 11.48 4.11 1.56
C VAL A 149 12.04 2.95 2.39
N ASP A 150 12.07 3.10 3.69
CA ASP A 150 12.45 2.05 4.63
C ASP A 150 11.19 1.51 5.34
N ILE A 151 11.02 0.20 5.35
CA ILE A 151 9.86 -0.54 5.87
C ILE A 151 10.29 -1.58 6.92
#